data_8fbd2ee9e3bab319cb41a1fd5206f70c
#
_entry.id   8fbd2ee9e3bab319cb41a1fd5206f70c
#
_cell.length_a   1.000
_cell.length_b   1.000
_cell.length_c   1.000
_cell.angle_alpha   90.00
_cell.angle_beta   90.00
_cell.angle_gamma   90.00
#
_symmetry.space_group_name_H-M   'P 1'
#
loop_
_entity.id
_entity.type
_entity.pdbx_description
1 polymer ?
#
loop_
_entity_poly.entity_id
_entity_poly.type
_entity_poly.pdbx_seq_one_letter_code
_entity_poly.pdbx_strand_id
1 'polypeptide(L)'
;MPSELRAHVLTPGAMLTHPRRLRPYNGLVPSKPLLLAIKGRVLDVREGAEYYGPDGPYKIMAGCDASKAFAMMSLKAEDAHDDLTGVDDTHLKILDDWYEKLTQKYPTVGRMVVDETDAKAAAEYAERREKLKAEALAAAPAAAQKRKAQEEKKKAQEEKAAEEAAEKARLEVERGLGSTGRSAPTPGW
;
A
#
# COMPACT_ATOMS: atom_id res chain seq x y z
N MET A 1 -49.47 -7.91 9.43
CA MET A 1 -48.60 -7.16 10.36
C MET A 1 -47.18 -7.55 10.04
N PRO A 2 -46.39 -6.79 9.26
CA PRO A 2 -44.97 -7.06 9.11
C PRO A 2 -44.26 -6.36 10.26
N SER A 3 -43.76 -7.19 11.16
CA SER A 3 -42.95 -6.77 12.29
C SER A 3 -41.56 -6.41 11.87
N GLU A 4 -41.22 -5.14 12.02
CA GLU A 4 -39.96 -4.61 12.47
C GLU A 4 -38.70 -5.03 11.70
N LEU A 5 -38.45 -4.35 10.61
CA LEU A 5 -37.11 -3.96 10.21
C LEU A 5 -36.52 -3.04 11.29
N ARG A 6 -36.08 -3.60 12.42
CA ARG A 6 -35.14 -2.91 13.29
C ARG A 6 -33.84 -2.74 12.49
N ALA A 7 -33.70 -1.57 11.89
CA ALA A 7 -32.40 -1.07 11.54
C ALA A 7 -31.52 -1.23 12.78
N HIS A 8 -30.53 -2.12 12.73
CA HIS A 8 -29.48 -2.16 13.75
C HIS A 8 -28.70 -0.87 13.59
N VAL A 9 -29.22 0.18 14.20
CA VAL A 9 -28.48 1.41 14.44
C VAL A 9 -27.38 1.02 15.40
N LEU A 10 -26.17 0.84 14.88
CA LEU A 10 -25.00 0.68 15.71
C LEU A 10 -24.88 1.97 16.53
N THR A 11 -25.12 1.86 17.83
CA THR A 11 -24.95 2.99 18.76
C THR A 11 -23.48 3.44 18.71
N PRO A 12 -23.21 4.76 18.73
CA PRO A 12 -21.85 5.27 18.83
C PRO A 12 -21.15 4.62 20.03
N GLY A 13 -20.05 3.90 19.77
CA GLY A 13 -19.33 3.13 20.77
C GLY A 13 -19.62 1.63 20.78
N ALA A 14 -20.46 1.10 19.86
CA ALA A 14 -20.63 -0.34 19.70
C ALA A 14 -19.28 -1.00 19.37
N MET A 15 -18.86 -1.93 20.23
CA MET A 15 -17.62 -2.69 20.02
C MET A 15 -17.89 -3.82 19.03
N LEU A 16 -17.23 -3.78 17.87
CA LEU A 16 -17.17 -4.91 16.95
C LEU A 16 -15.91 -5.73 17.29
N THR A 17 -16.11 -6.94 17.75
CA THR A 17 -15.10 -7.70 18.51
C THR A 17 -14.14 -8.52 17.67
N HIS A 18 -14.37 -8.70 16.34
CA HIS A 18 -13.48 -9.52 15.51
C HIS A 18 -13.52 -9.09 14.04
N PRO A 19 -12.38 -9.15 13.29
CA PRO A 19 -12.34 -8.80 11.87
C PRO A 19 -13.38 -9.52 11.00
N ARG A 20 -13.68 -10.78 11.29
CA ARG A 20 -14.70 -11.56 10.57
C ARG A 20 -16.12 -11.02 10.76
N ARG A 21 -16.40 -10.36 11.87
CA ARG A 21 -17.73 -9.75 12.14
C ARG A 21 -17.98 -8.50 11.31
N LEU A 22 -16.94 -7.86 10.81
CA LEU A 22 -17.08 -6.70 9.93
C LEU A 22 -17.42 -7.10 8.49
N ARG A 23 -17.02 -8.28 8.02
CA ARG A 23 -17.22 -8.77 6.65
C ARG A 23 -18.64 -8.64 6.09
N PRO A 24 -19.72 -8.89 6.87
CA PRO A 24 -21.10 -8.72 6.37
C PRO A 24 -21.49 -7.26 6.09
N TYR A 25 -20.65 -6.29 6.43
CA TYR A 25 -20.88 -4.85 6.27
C TYR A 25 -20.14 -4.25 5.06
N ASN A 26 -19.92 -5.06 4.04
CA ASN A 26 -19.21 -4.71 2.81
C ASN A 26 -20.13 -4.17 1.69
N GLY A 27 -21.38 -3.88 2.00
CA GLY A 27 -22.37 -3.36 1.05
C GLY A 27 -23.10 -4.41 0.22
N LEU A 28 -22.74 -5.71 0.32
CA LEU A 28 -23.43 -6.78 -0.40
C LEU A 28 -24.77 -7.16 0.25
N VAL A 29 -24.97 -6.82 1.52
CA VAL A 29 -26.19 -7.11 2.25
C VAL A 29 -26.99 -5.79 2.42
N PRO A 30 -28.11 -5.59 1.70
CA PRO A 30 -28.84 -4.31 1.69
C PRO A 30 -29.36 -3.86 3.05
N SER A 31 -29.59 -4.79 3.98
CA SER A 31 -30.08 -4.50 5.33
C SER A 31 -28.97 -4.08 6.31
N LYS A 32 -27.70 -4.10 5.89
CA LYS A 32 -26.55 -3.75 6.73
C LYS A 32 -25.91 -2.46 6.24
N PRO A 33 -25.43 -1.60 7.17
CA PRO A 33 -24.66 -0.42 6.79
C PRO A 33 -23.35 -0.80 6.12
N LEU A 34 -22.82 0.09 5.31
CA LEU A 34 -21.48 -0.03 4.69
C LEU A 34 -20.44 0.46 5.68
N LEU A 35 -19.59 -0.42 6.16
CA LEU A 35 -18.56 -0.12 7.15
C LEU A 35 -17.19 -0.49 6.65
N LEU A 36 -16.19 0.27 7.09
CA LEU A 36 -14.77 -0.11 7.00
C LEU A 36 -14.06 0.20 8.32
N ALA A 37 -12.93 -0.41 8.56
CA ALA A 37 -12.08 -0.01 9.67
C ALA A 37 -10.70 0.45 9.18
N ILE A 38 -10.12 1.38 9.95
CA ILE A 38 -8.76 1.88 9.79
C ILE A 38 -8.14 2.08 11.17
N LYS A 39 -6.94 1.54 11.41
CA LYS A 39 -6.26 1.54 12.71
C LYS A 39 -7.18 1.05 13.84
N GLY A 40 -7.97 0.01 13.55
CA GLY A 40 -8.93 -0.56 14.47
C GLY A 40 -10.19 0.30 14.75
N ARG A 41 -10.33 1.46 14.13
CA ARG A 41 -11.52 2.31 14.25
C ARG A 41 -12.52 2.01 13.15
N VAL A 42 -13.75 1.67 13.50
CA VAL A 42 -14.82 1.35 12.55
C VAL A 42 -15.59 2.61 12.18
N LEU A 43 -15.68 2.86 10.89
CA LEU A 43 -16.33 4.02 10.29
C LEU A 43 -17.55 3.60 9.48
N ASP A 44 -18.61 4.39 9.54
CA ASP A 44 -19.78 4.26 8.67
C ASP A 44 -19.54 5.08 7.39
N VAL A 45 -19.31 4.38 6.29
CA VAL A 45 -18.98 4.98 5.00
C VAL A 45 -20.11 4.92 3.99
N ARG A 46 -21.38 4.87 4.45
CA ARG A 46 -22.56 4.86 3.56
C ARG A 46 -22.62 6.08 2.64
N GLU A 47 -22.20 7.25 3.13
CA GLU A 47 -22.09 8.46 2.32
C GLU A 47 -21.03 8.38 1.21
N GLY A 48 -20.10 7.44 1.31
CA GLY A 48 -19.08 7.15 0.33
C GLY A 48 -19.33 5.85 -0.42
N ALA A 49 -20.58 5.41 -0.56
CA ALA A 49 -20.93 4.16 -1.25
C ALA A 49 -20.46 4.11 -2.70
N GLU A 50 -20.30 5.24 -3.37
CA GLU A 50 -19.70 5.37 -4.70
C GLU A 50 -18.23 4.92 -4.75
N TYR A 51 -17.52 5.03 -3.61
CA TYR A 51 -16.12 4.64 -3.48
C TYR A 51 -15.95 3.23 -2.90
N TYR A 52 -16.66 2.94 -1.79
CA TYR A 52 -16.47 1.75 -0.97
C TYR A 52 -17.55 0.68 -1.18
N GLY A 53 -18.61 1.01 -1.88
CA GLY A 53 -19.69 0.06 -2.20
C GLY A 53 -19.26 -1.03 -3.17
N PRO A 54 -20.13 -2.03 -3.43
CA PRO A 54 -19.80 -3.20 -4.26
C PRO A 54 -19.30 -2.87 -5.68
N ASP A 55 -19.77 -1.75 -6.23
CA ASP A 55 -19.39 -1.28 -7.57
C ASP A 55 -18.27 -0.22 -7.54
N GLY A 56 -17.84 0.20 -6.34
CA GLY A 56 -16.83 1.23 -6.15
C GLY A 56 -15.41 0.72 -6.35
N PRO A 57 -14.46 1.65 -6.68
CA PRO A 57 -13.06 1.30 -6.90
C PRO A 57 -12.36 0.80 -5.63
N TYR A 58 -12.83 1.19 -4.44
CA TYR A 58 -12.26 0.82 -3.14
C TYR A 58 -13.08 -0.24 -2.40
N LYS A 59 -13.91 -1.00 -3.11
CA LYS A 59 -14.79 -2.04 -2.53
C LYS A 59 -14.06 -3.06 -1.66
N ILE A 60 -12.79 -3.31 -1.93
CA ILE A 60 -11.97 -4.25 -1.15
C ILE A 60 -11.75 -3.81 0.29
N MET A 61 -11.88 -2.49 0.56
CA MET A 61 -11.64 -1.91 1.88
C MET A 61 -12.88 -2.00 2.78
N ALA A 62 -14.06 -2.23 2.20
CA ALA A 62 -15.30 -2.37 2.94
C ALA A 62 -15.41 -3.75 3.61
N GLY A 63 -15.96 -3.76 4.83
CA GLY A 63 -16.15 -4.98 5.61
C GLY A 63 -14.87 -5.57 6.20
N CYS A 64 -13.78 -4.81 6.29
CA CYS A 64 -12.54 -5.22 6.91
C CYS A 64 -11.80 -4.04 7.55
N ASP A 65 -10.71 -4.32 8.27
CA ASP A 65 -9.73 -3.29 8.61
C ASP A 65 -8.74 -3.20 7.44
N ALA A 66 -8.78 -2.09 6.73
CA ALA A 66 -8.01 -1.86 5.53
C ALA A 66 -6.72 -1.05 5.77
N SER A 67 -6.20 -1.04 6.99
CA SER A 67 -5.04 -0.23 7.38
C SER A 67 -3.84 -0.41 6.46
N LYS A 68 -3.49 -1.65 6.10
CA LYS A 68 -2.37 -1.90 5.20
C LYS A 68 -2.66 -1.43 3.78
N ALA A 69 -3.88 -1.64 3.28
CA ALA A 69 -4.27 -1.17 1.95
C ALA A 69 -4.15 0.37 1.85
N PHE A 70 -4.56 1.10 2.89
CA PHE A 70 -4.39 2.56 2.95
C PHE A 70 -2.92 2.97 3.06
N ALA A 71 -2.13 2.31 3.90
CA ALA A 71 -0.71 2.58 4.04
C ALA A 71 0.04 2.40 2.71
N MET A 72 -0.20 1.30 2.04
CA MET A 72 0.47 0.93 0.79
C MET A 72 -0.17 1.55 -0.45
N MET A 73 -1.28 2.31 -0.32
CA MET A 73 -2.12 2.79 -1.42
C MET A 73 -2.48 1.66 -2.40
N SER A 74 -2.78 0.49 -1.85
CA SER A 74 -3.01 -0.75 -2.61
C SER A 74 -4.50 -1.03 -2.77
N LEU A 75 -4.89 -1.51 -3.95
CA LEU A 75 -6.24 -2.00 -4.25
C LEU A 75 -6.30 -3.52 -4.34
N LYS A 76 -5.29 -4.20 -3.82
CA LYS A 76 -5.24 -5.65 -3.80
C LYS A 76 -5.98 -6.19 -2.58
N ALA A 77 -6.80 -7.21 -2.77
CA ALA A 77 -7.55 -7.84 -1.68
C ALA A 77 -6.66 -8.46 -0.61
N GLU A 78 -5.43 -8.84 -0.98
CA GLU A 78 -4.42 -9.38 -0.07
C GLU A 78 -3.90 -8.35 0.95
N ASP A 79 -4.01 -7.05 0.63
CA ASP A 79 -3.59 -5.95 1.51
C ASP A 79 -4.76 -5.39 2.36
N ALA A 80 -5.98 -5.90 2.18
CA ALA A 80 -7.16 -5.45 2.93
C ALA A 80 -7.22 -6.11 4.32
N HIS A 81 -6.25 -5.75 5.18
CA HIS A 81 -6.13 -6.23 6.56
C HIS A 81 -5.35 -5.22 7.43
N ASP A 82 -5.29 -5.50 8.73
CA ASP A 82 -4.71 -4.62 9.76
C ASP A 82 -3.21 -4.88 10.05
N ASP A 83 -2.62 -5.93 9.47
CA ASP A 83 -1.22 -6.26 9.72
C ASP A 83 -0.29 -5.30 8.97
N LEU A 84 0.38 -4.44 9.73
CA LEU A 84 1.34 -3.44 9.24
C LEU A 84 2.80 -3.93 9.32
N THR A 85 3.03 -5.22 9.50
CA THR A 85 4.37 -5.80 9.56
C THR A 85 5.13 -5.52 8.25
N GLY A 86 6.32 -4.95 8.37
CA GLY A 86 7.16 -4.63 7.22
C GLY A 86 6.77 -3.36 6.44
N VAL A 87 5.77 -2.61 6.91
CA VAL A 87 5.44 -1.28 6.37
C VAL A 87 6.44 -0.28 6.91
N ASP A 88 7.04 0.53 6.04
CA ASP A 88 8.01 1.55 6.41
C ASP A 88 7.35 2.83 6.98
N ASP A 89 8.15 3.69 7.62
CA ASP A 89 7.68 4.91 8.27
C ASP A 89 7.01 5.89 7.30
N THR A 90 7.37 5.88 6.02
CA THR A 90 6.76 6.75 5.01
C THR A 90 5.32 6.32 4.75
N HIS A 91 5.10 5.03 4.59
CA HIS A 91 3.77 4.46 4.39
C HIS A 91 2.91 4.55 5.67
N LEU A 92 3.53 4.48 6.86
CA LEU A 92 2.80 4.70 8.11
C LEU A 92 2.29 6.15 8.23
N LYS A 93 3.05 7.14 7.77
CA LYS A 93 2.57 8.53 7.69
C LYS A 93 1.40 8.69 6.71
N ILE A 94 1.46 8.02 5.56
CA ILE A 94 0.33 7.99 4.61
C ILE A 94 -0.92 7.41 5.27
N LEU A 95 -0.77 6.34 6.06
CA LEU A 95 -1.86 5.77 6.84
C LEU A 95 -2.43 6.76 7.86
N ASP A 96 -1.58 7.52 8.56
CA ASP A 96 -2.01 8.53 9.51
C ASP A 96 -2.80 9.65 8.84
N ASP A 97 -2.35 10.13 7.68
CA ASP A 97 -3.07 11.12 6.87
C ASP A 97 -4.46 10.60 6.44
N TRP A 98 -4.56 9.34 6.00
CA TRP A 98 -5.84 8.71 5.66
C TRP A 98 -6.73 8.56 6.89
N TYR A 99 -6.18 8.14 8.02
CA TYR A 99 -6.91 8.00 9.27
C TYR A 99 -7.56 9.33 9.69
N GLU A 100 -6.81 10.43 9.65
CA GLU A 100 -7.34 11.75 9.97
C GLU A 100 -8.44 12.18 9.01
N LYS A 101 -8.22 12.08 7.70
CA LYS A 101 -9.21 12.43 6.67
C LYS A 101 -10.50 11.63 6.82
N LEU A 102 -10.39 10.32 7.00
CA LEU A 102 -11.55 9.44 7.08
C LEU A 102 -12.33 9.64 8.38
N THR A 103 -11.64 9.84 9.51
CA THR A 103 -12.31 10.08 10.81
C THR A 103 -12.96 11.47 10.91
N GLN A 104 -12.49 12.43 10.12
CA GLN A 104 -13.15 13.74 9.98
C GLN A 104 -14.39 13.67 9.08
N LYS A 105 -14.33 12.86 8.02
CA LYS A 105 -15.40 12.77 7.02
C LYS A 105 -16.52 11.82 7.41
N TYR A 106 -16.19 10.70 8.05
CA TYR A 106 -17.13 9.63 8.34
C TYR A 106 -17.31 9.40 9.84
N PRO A 107 -18.55 9.17 10.31
CA PRO A 107 -18.79 8.93 11.72
C PRO A 107 -18.15 7.63 12.21
N THR A 108 -17.51 7.70 13.37
CA THR A 108 -17.00 6.52 14.06
C THR A 108 -18.15 5.80 14.74
N VAL A 109 -18.35 4.52 14.41
CA VAL A 109 -19.44 3.69 14.95
C VAL A 109 -18.96 2.58 15.89
N GLY A 110 -17.65 2.34 15.97
CA GLY A 110 -17.09 1.33 16.87
C GLY A 110 -15.58 1.20 16.77
N ARG A 111 -15.09 0.18 17.44
CA ARG A 111 -13.68 -0.23 17.40
C ARG A 111 -13.57 -1.74 17.20
N MET A 112 -12.54 -2.15 16.48
CA MET A 112 -12.11 -3.54 16.43
C MET A 112 -11.44 -3.88 17.76
N VAL A 113 -11.96 -4.89 18.45
CA VAL A 113 -11.33 -5.46 19.63
C VAL A 113 -11.38 -6.97 19.49
N VAL A 114 -10.41 -7.61 20.06
CA VAL A 114 -10.38 -9.07 20.17
C VAL A 114 -11.33 -9.47 21.29
N ASP A 115 -12.30 -10.33 20.98
CA ASP A 115 -13.26 -10.80 21.96
C ASP A 115 -12.60 -11.79 22.93
N GLU A 116 -12.82 -11.62 24.23
CA GLU A 116 -12.29 -12.54 25.24
C GLU A 116 -12.84 -13.97 25.10
N THR A 117 -14.01 -14.13 24.48
CA THR A 117 -14.59 -15.44 24.17
C THR A 117 -13.86 -16.19 23.04
N ASP A 118 -13.12 -15.46 22.19
CA ASP A 118 -12.23 -15.99 21.16
C ASP A 118 -10.75 -15.97 21.61
N ALA A 119 -10.48 -15.99 22.92
CA ALA A 119 -9.16 -15.84 23.50
C ALA A 119 -8.09 -16.77 22.88
N LYS A 120 -8.50 -17.97 22.44
CA LYS A 120 -7.60 -18.90 21.75
C LYS A 120 -7.24 -18.42 20.35
N ALA A 121 -8.22 -17.97 19.57
CA ALA A 121 -7.98 -17.43 18.24
C ALA A 121 -7.22 -16.09 18.30
N ALA A 122 -7.45 -15.30 19.34
CA ALA A 122 -6.70 -14.09 19.64
C ALA A 122 -5.24 -14.38 20.01
N ALA A 123 -4.99 -15.41 20.82
CA ALA A 123 -3.66 -15.83 21.19
C ALA A 123 -2.88 -16.37 19.97
N GLU A 124 -3.51 -17.21 19.15
CA GLU A 124 -2.91 -17.72 17.89
C GLU A 124 -2.61 -16.57 16.91
N TYR A 125 -3.49 -15.56 16.81
CA TYR A 125 -3.27 -14.39 15.98
C TYR A 125 -2.14 -13.50 16.50
N ALA A 126 -2.09 -13.28 17.81
CA ALA A 126 -1.03 -12.52 18.47
C ALA A 126 0.34 -13.20 18.31
N GLU A 127 0.39 -14.52 18.53
CA GLU A 127 1.60 -15.33 18.35
C GLU A 127 2.09 -15.28 16.88
N ARG A 128 1.17 -15.47 15.94
CA ARG A 128 1.49 -15.36 14.51
C ARG A 128 2.01 -13.97 14.14
N ARG A 129 1.39 -12.92 14.70
CA ARG A 129 1.81 -11.53 14.47
C ARG A 129 3.20 -11.25 15.02
N GLU A 130 3.51 -11.72 16.24
CA GLU A 130 4.84 -11.56 16.82
C GLU A 130 5.89 -12.38 16.06
N LYS A 131 5.55 -13.58 15.59
CA LYS A 131 6.43 -14.38 14.75
C LYS A 131 6.74 -13.67 13.42
N LEU A 132 5.73 -13.12 12.74
CA LEU A 132 5.92 -12.36 11.50
C LEU A 132 6.76 -11.09 11.72
N LYS A 133 6.57 -10.40 12.85
CA LYS A 133 7.42 -9.25 13.22
C LYS A 133 8.87 -9.67 13.45
N ALA A 134 9.09 -10.76 14.16
CA ALA A 134 10.43 -11.28 14.41
C ALA A 134 11.12 -11.72 13.11
N GLU A 135 10.39 -12.38 12.20
CA GLU A 135 10.88 -12.76 10.87
C GLU A 135 11.20 -11.53 10.00
N ALA A 136 10.33 -10.53 10.01
CA ALA A 136 10.55 -9.28 9.27
C ALA A 136 11.76 -8.50 9.82
N LEU A 137 11.90 -8.43 11.15
CA LEU A 137 13.05 -7.80 11.80
C LEU A 137 14.36 -8.56 11.49
N ALA A 138 14.32 -9.88 11.48
CA ALA A 138 15.48 -10.72 11.12
C ALA A 138 15.84 -10.59 9.61
N ALA A 139 14.85 -10.42 8.76
CA ALA A 139 15.03 -10.25 7.30
C ALA A 139 15.46 -8.83 6.89
N ALA A 140 15.16 -7.81 7.70
CA ALA A 140 15.46 -6.41 7.41
C ALA A 140 16.94 -6.14 7.05
N PRO A 141 17.95 -6.66 7.79
CA PRO A 141 19.35 -6.45 7.44
C PRO A 141 19.72 -7.09 6.10
N ALA A 142 19.18 -8.27 5.79
CA ALA A 142 19.43 -8.95 4.50
C ALA A 142 18.78 -8.22 3.32
N ALA A 143 17.59 -7.65 3.51
CA ALA A 143 16.91 -6.84 2.50
C ALA A 143 17.67 -5.52 2.23
N ALA A 144 18.18 -4.86 3.27
CA ALA A 144 18.99 -3.65 3.17
C ALA A 144 20.32 -3.92 2.43
N GLN A 145 20.98 -5.05 2.72
CA GLN A 145 22.20 -5.47 2.02
C GLN A 145 21.93 -5.77 0.55
N LYS A 146 20.84 -6.46 0.21
CA LYS A 146 20.43 -6.71 -1.17
C LYS A 146 20.17 -5.42 -1.95
N ARG A 147 19.48 -4.44 -1.32
CA ARG A 147 19.23 -3.13 -1.94
C ARG A 147 20.52 -2.38 -2.21
N LYS A 148 21.45 -2.32 -1.25
CA LYS A 148 22.76 -1.69 -1.43
C LYS A 148 23.57 -2.36 -2.57
N ALA A 149 23.61 -3.69 -2.59
CA ALA A 149 24.30 -4.44 -3.63
C ALA A 149 23.68 -4.25 -5.03
N GLN A 150 22.36 -4.08 -5.13
CA GLN A 150 21.69 -3.77 -6.40
C GLN A 150 21.99 -2.34 -6.85
N GLU A 151 22.02 -1.38 -5.93
CA GLU A 151 22.33 0.02 -6.22
C GLU A 151 23.78 0.19 -6.67
N GLU A 152 24.73 -0.50 -6.03
CA GLU A 152 26.13 -0.54 -6.45
C GLU A 152 26.31 -1.17 -7.84
N LYS A 153 25.63 -2.27 -8.12
CA LYS A 153 25.63 -2.90 -9.45
C LYS A 153 25.06 -1.97 -10.53
N LYS A 154 23.98 -1.26 -10.21
CA LYS A 154 23.37 -0.31 -11.14
C LYS A 154 24.31 0.86 -11.43
N LYS A 155 24.96 1.43 -10.39
CA LYS A 155 25.97 2.48 -10.56
C LYS A 155 27.15 2.02 -11.42
N ALA A 156 27.68 0.85 -11.14
CA ALA A 156 28.79 0.30 -11.93
C ALA A 156 28.43 0.04 -13.40
N GLN A 157 27.18 -0.36 -13.69
CA GLN A 157 26.71 -0.51 -15.07
C GLN A 157 26.52 0.84 -15.77
N GLU A 158 26.01 1.85 -15.07
CA GLU A 158 25.85 3.21 -15.61
C GLU A 158 27.22 3.86 -15.90
N GLU A 159 28.19 3.68 -15.00
CA GLU A 159 29.56 4.18 -15.19
C GLU A 159 30.25 3.52 -16.38
N LYS A 160 30.15 2.20 -16.50
CA LYS A 160 30.69 1.46 -17.65
C LYS A 160 30.04 1.86 -18.98
N ALA A 161 28.72 2.05 -18.99
CA ALA A 161 28.00 2.51 -20.17
C ALA A 161 28.40 3.94 -20.57
N ALA A 162 28.65 4.83 -19.58
CA ALA A 162 29.13 6.19 -19.82
C ALA A 162 30.56 6.19 -20.38
N GLU A 163 31.45 5.31 -19.91
CA GLU A 163 32.80 5.15 -20.41
C GLU A 163 32.83 4.64 -21.86
N GLU A 164 32.06 3.59 -22.17
CA GLU A 164 31.89 3.07 -23.54
C GLU A 164 31.31 4.13 -24.50
N ALA A 165 30.36 4.94 -24.04
CA ALA A 165 29.79 6.03 -24.83
C ALA A 165 30.83 7.14 -25.09
N ALA A 166 31.65 7.49 -24.10
CA ALA A 166 32.73 8.48 -24.24
C ALA A 166 33.82 8.02 -25.16
N GLU A 167 34.21 6.73 -25.11
CA GLU A 167 35.21 6.12 -26.02
C GLU A 167 34.69 6.12 -27.47
N LYS A 168 33.43 5.75 -27.66
CA LYS A 168 32.77 5.79 -28.98
C LYS A 168 32.73 7.19 -29.56
N ALA A 169 32.41 8.19 -28.74
CA ALA A 169 32.42 9.59 -29.18
C ALA A 169 33.82 10.09 -29.56
N ARG A 170 34.88 9.68 -28.84
CA ARG A 170 36.26 9.98 -29.20
C ARG A 170 36.66 9.39 -30.55
N LEU A 171 36.33 8.12 -30.80
CA LEU A 171 36.60 7.45 -32.06
C LEU A 171 35.86 8.09 -33.25
N GLU A 172 34.64 8.58 -33.04
CA GLU A 172 33.88 9.30 -34.08
C GLU A 172 34.53 10.66 -34.42
N VAL A 173 35.02 11.38 -33.41
CA VAL A 173 35.74 12.67 -33.62
C VAL A 173 37.07 12.41 -34.40
N GLU A 174 37.84 11.39 -34.06
CA GLU A 174 39.07 11.05 -34.79
C GLU A 174 38.80 10.63 -36.25
N ARG A 175 37.73 9.90 -36.51
CA ARG A 175 37.27 9.58 -37.88
C ARG A 175 36.84 10.82 -38.67
N GLY A 176 36.19 11.77 -38.01
CA GLY A 176 35.74 13.04 -38.61
C GLY A 176 36.91 13.95 -39.02
N LEU A 177 37.96 13.98 -38.23
CA LEU A 177 39.19 14.77 -38.50
C LEU A 177 40.05 14.21 -39.63
N GLY A 178 39.96 12.91 -39.94
CA GLY A 178 40.69 12.26 -41.02
C GLY A 178 40.13 12.53 -42.44
N SER A 179 38.90 13.08 -42.56
CA SER A 179 38.21 13.26 -43.83
C SER A 179 38.32 14.68 -44.43
N THR A 180 38.98 15.65 -43.74
CA THR A 180 39.09 17.04 -44.27
C THR A 180 40.48 17.39 -44.81
N GLY A 181 41.28 16.37 -45.21
CA GLY A 181 42.61 16.58 -45.82
C GLY A 181 42.66 16.18 -47.28
N ARG A 182 42.19 17.01 -48.20
CA ARG A 182 42.75 17.29 -49.53
C ARG A 182 41.72 17.87 -50.50
N SER A 183 41.79 19.14 -50.68
CA SER A 183 41.71 19.78 -52.02
C SER A 183 42.25 21.20 -51.95
N ALA A 184 43.52 21.35 -52.22
CA ALA A 184 44.06 22.66 -52.57
C ALA A 184 43.60 23.02 -54.00
N PRO A 185 43.11 24.21 -54.27
CA PRO A 185 42.89 24.67 -55.65
C PRO A 185 44.21 25.06 -56.24
N THR A 186 44.57 24.42 -57.34
CA THR A 186 45.67 24.87 -58.26
C THR A 186 45.28 26.18 -58.88
N PRO A 187 46.20 27.19 -58.96
CA PRO A 187 45.96 28.41 -59.69
C PRO A 187 46.17 28.10 -61.18
N GLY A 188 45.11 28.22 -61.98
CA GLY A 188 45.16 28.22 -63.44
C GLY A 188 45.40 29.63 -63.96
N TRP A 189 46.30 29.73 -64.88
CA TRP A 189 46.68 30.88 -65.74
C TRP A 189 45.50 31.34 -66.61
#